data_e1c4606ef4072213ac69a673b52067b8
#
_entry.id   e1c4606ef4072213ac69a673b52067b8
#
_cell.length_a   1.000
_cell.length_b   1.000
_cell.length_c   1.000
_cell.angle_alpha   90.00
_cell.angle_beta   90.00
_cell.angle_gamma   90.00
#
_symmetry.space_group_name_H-M   'P 1'
#
loop_
_entity.id
_entity.type
_entity.pdbx_description
1 polymer ?
#
loop_
_entity_poly.entity_id
_entity_poly.type
_entity_poly.pdbx_seq_one_letter_code
_entity_poly.pdbx_strand_id
1 'polypeptide(L)'
;MNALVKGSIAAAVGVAVLMGGAGTFAYWNSSVGLTNQTVSAGNLVVTDPTPADGVWTVQKNGTGAATTVASIAAFRATPGDRLTYTKTVKISASGDNLTAVLSLGAGSITPATPSNAADTALSTYLQKTAAITANGTGITTTGGTITVAPGAAGIVAQNVTVAVVVNFPKDAAASTENATKNGVVNLSGLTVDLNQTL
;
A
#
# COMPACT_ATOMS: atom_id res chain seq x y z
N MET A 1 48.91 -79.06 -10.52
CA MET A 1 48.13 -78.12 -9.70
C MET A 1 46.68 -78.67 -9.64
N ASN A 2 46.22 -78.89 -8.43
CA ASN A 2 44.90 -79.51 -8.22
C ASN A 2 43.77 -78.50 -8.60
N ALA A 3 42.65 -79.04 -9.07
CA ALA A 3 41.47 -78.22 -9.56
C ALA A 3 40.99 -77.23 -8.50
N LEU A 4 41.10 -77.58 -7.22
CA LEU A 4 40.75 -76.72 -6.09
C LEU A 4 41.68 -75.48 -6.00
N VAL A 5 42.96 -75.61 -6.29
CA VAL A 5 43.87 -74.45 -6.27
C VAL A 5 43.59 -73.49 -7.45
N LYS A 6 43.22 -74.03 -8.59
CA LYS A 6 42.81 -73.17 -9.75
C LYS A 6 41.52 -72.48 -9.49
N GLY A 7 40.59 -73.11 -8.83
CA GLY A 7 39.30 -72.49 -8.44
C GLY A 7 39.46 -71.40 -7.43
N SER A 8 40.32 -71.60 -6.43
CA SER A 8 40.57 -70.55 -5.38
C SER A 8 41.28 -69.31 -5.93
N ILE A 9 42.22 -69.53 -6.90
CA ILE A 9 42.91 -68.41 -7.55
C ILE A 9 41.89 -67.63 -8.43
N ALA A 10 41.07 -68.32 -9.21
CA ALA A 10 40.03 -67.66 -10.01
C ALA A 10 39.01 -66.90 -9.18
N ALA A 11 38.60 -67.44 -8.05
CA ALA A 11 37.70 -66.73 -7.11
C ALA A 11 38.35 -65.52 -6.47
N ALA A 12 39.62 -65.58 -6.04
CA ALA A 12 40.33 -64.47 -5.50
C ALA A 12 40.52 -63.32 -6.51
N VAL A 13 40.85 -63.64 -7.76
CA VAL A 13 40.99 -62.63 -8.83
C VAL A 13 39.62 -62.01 -9.16
N GLY A 14 38.55 -62.82 -9.21
CA GLY A 14 37.18 -62.33 -9.42
C GLY A 14 36.74 -61.35 -8.36
N VAL A 15 36.98 -61.63 -7.08
CA VAL A 15 36.66 -60.72 -5.96
C VAL A 15 37.52 -59.45 -6.03
N ALA A 16 38.80 -59.55 -6.37
CA ALA A 16 39.67 -58.37 -6.50
C ALA A 16 39.21 -57.44 -7.64
N VAL A 17 38.73 -57.97 -8.75
CA VAL A 17 38.18 -57.21 -9.87
C VAL A 17 36.82 -56.56 -9.50
N LEU A 18 35.97 -57.28 -8.76
CA LEU A 18 34.71 -56.73 -8.26
C LEU A 18 34.92 -55.65 -7.20
N MET A 19 35.92 -55.80 -6.31
CA MET A 19 36.27 -54.75 -5.34
C MET A 19 36.99 -53.55 -5.96
N GLY A 20 37.79 -53.80 -7.02
CA GLY A 20 38.44 -52.72 -7.77
C GLY A 20 37.47 -51.92 -8.68
N GLY A 21 36.40 -52.59 -9.12
CA GLY A 21 35.38 -51.92 -9.97
C GLY A 21 34.33 -51.10 -9.18
N ALA A 22 34.19 -51.34 -7.88
CA ALA A 22 33.22 -50.62 -7.04
C ALA A 22 33.70 -49.22 -6.58
N GLY A 23 34.95 -48.85 -6.86
CA GLY A 23 35.56 -47.61 -6.35
C GLY A 23 35.72 -46.47 -7.31
N THR A 24 35.24 -46.57 -8.56
CA THR A 24 35.48 -45.54 -9.57
C THR A 24 34.25 -44.87 -10.11
N PHE A 25 33.29 -44.63 -9.24
CA PHE A 25 32.38 -43.51 -9.55
C PHE A 25 33.07 -42.23 -9.06
N ALA A 26 34.02 -41.75 -9.86
CA ALA A 26 34.55 -40.41 -9.71
C ALA A 26 33.42 -39.44 -10.04
N TYR A 27 32.67 -39.04 -9.02
CA TYR A 27 31.69 -37.97 -9.13
C TYR A 27 32.47 -36.67 -9.25
N TRP A 28 32.63 -36.17 -10.45
CA TRP A 28 33.23 -34.88 -10.68
C TRP A 28 32.25 -33.82 -10.20
N ASN A 29 32.41 -33.37 -8.97
CA ASN A 29 31.67 -32.25 -8.45
C ASN A 29 32.63 -31.06 -8.33
N SER A 30 32.35 -30.01 -9.07
CA SER A 30 33.06 -28.74 -8.96
C SER A 30 32.08 -27.68 -8.54
N SER A 31 32.30 -27.07 -7.39
CA SER A 31 31.52 -25.92 -6.92
C SER A 31 32.45 -24.73 -6.80
N VAL A 32 32.02 -23.60 -7.32
CA VAL A 32 32.66 -22.31 -7.08
C VAL A 32 31.78 -21.50 -6.15
N GLY A 33 32.30 -21.05 -5.03
CA GLY A 33 31.62 -20.13 -4.14
C GLY A 33 31.54 -18.74 -4.80
N LEU A 34 30.33 -18.22 -4.99
CA LEU A 34 30.12 -16.81 -5.35
C LEU A 34 30.24 -15.99 -4.08
N THR A 35 31.31 -15.19 -4.02
CA THR A 35 31.67 -14.45 -2.81
C THR A 35 30.71 -13.32 -2.49
N ASN A 36 30.23 -13.26 -1.25
CA ASN A 36 29.70 -12.11 -0.54
C ASN A 36 28.62 -11.31 -1.27
N GLN A 37 27.50 -11.97 -1.56
CA GLN A 37 26.28 -11.30 -2.04
C GLN A 37 25.27 -11.34 -0.89
N THR A 38 24.93 -10.19 -0.36
CA THR A 38 23.80 -10.02 0.57
C THR A 38 22.70 -9.26 -0.14
N VAL A 39 21.47 -9.75 -0.01
CA VAL A 39 20.28 -9.04 -0.48
C VAL A 39 19.49 -8.60 0.75
N SER A 40 19.25 -7.30 0.86
CA SER A 40 18.40 -6.73 1.91
C SER A 40 17.04 -6.42 1.35
N ALA A 41 15.99 -6.77 2.09
CA ALA A 41 14.62 -6.38 1.73
C ALA A 41 14.38 -4.89 2.00
N GLY A 42 13.57 -4.28 1.15
CA GLY A 42 13.07 -2.92 1.38
C GLY A 42 12.02 -2.85 2.50
N ASN A 43 11.58 -1.65 2.79
CA ASN A 43 10.54 -1.38 3.79
C ASN A 43 9.55 -0.33 3.27
N LEU A 44 8.28 -0.42 3.70
CA LEU A 44 7.23 0.54 3.37
C LEU A 44 6.29 0.66 4.57
N VAL A 45 6.30 1.82 5.21
CA VAL A 45 5.53 2.05 6.45
C VAL A 45 4.87 3.42 6.41
N VAL A 46 3.59 3.48 6.77
CA VAL A 46 2.88 4.70 7.14
C VAL A 46 2.41 4.59 8.58
N THR A 47 2.63 5.61 9.35
CA THR A 47 2.20 5.68 10.75
C THR A 47 1.53 7.00 11.05
N ASP A 48 0.70 7.01 12.07
CA ASP A 48 0.04 8.20 12.59
C ASP A 48 0.80 8.67 13.84
N PRO A 49 1.62 9.72 13.73
CA PRO A 49 2.42 10.19 14.87
C PRO A 49 1.57 10.89 15.95
N THR A 50 0.40 11.39 15.56
CA THR A 50 -0.48 12.20 16.42
C THR A 50 -1.96 11.88 16.13
N PRO A 51 -2.51 10.78 16.69
CA PRO A 51 -3.86 10.32 16.39
C PRO A 51 -4.96 11.37 16.53
N ALA A 52 -4.77 12.38 17.40
CA ALA A 52 -5.75 13.42 17.68
C ALA A 52 -5.70 14.65 16.74
N ASP A 53 -4.70 14.78 15.86
CA ASP A 53 -4.37 16.04 15.17
C ASP A 53 -5.03 16.24 13.79
N GLY A 54 -6.16 15.63 13.52
CA GLY A 54 -6.88 15.90 12.27
C GLY A 54 -7.71 17.18 12.35
N VAL A 55 -7.60 18.05 11.35
CA VAL A 55 -8.34 19.32 11.28
C VAL A 55 -9.27 19.33 10.07
N TRP A 56 -10.55 19.61 10.32
CA TRP A 56 -11.53 19.87 9.29
C TRP A 56 -11.62 21.37 8.99
N THR A 57 -11.60 21.73 7.72
CA THR A 57 -11.88 23.07 7.25
C THR A 57 -12.97 23.06 6.20
N VAL A 58 -13.70 24.17 6.04
CA VAL A 58 -14.70 24.35 5.00
C VAL A 58 -14.40 25.61 4.19
N GLN A 59 -14.56 25.49 2.88
CA GLN A 59 -14.64 26.61 1.96
C GLN A 59 -16.05 26.69 1.40
N LYS A 60 -16.73 27.77 1.68
CA LYS A 60 -18.08 28.03 1.18
C LYS A 60 -18.05 28.19 -0.34
N ASN A 61 -18.92 27.48 -1.05
CA ASN A 61 -18.94 27.41 -2.53
C ASN A 61 -17.60 27.02 -3.16
N GLY A 62 -16.78 26.25 -2.45
CA GLY A 62 -15.48 25.82 -2.93
C GLY A 62 -14.45 26.92 -3.16
N THR A 63 -14.74 28.16 -2.74
CA THR A 63 -13.93 29.35 -2.95
C THR A 63 -13.76 30.14 -1.66
N GLY A 64 -12.86 31.11 -1.66
CA GLY A 64 -12.62 31.95 -0.49
C GLY A 64 -11.70 31.32 0.56
N ALA A 65 -11.60 31.99 1.72
CA ALA A 65 -10.77 31.50 2.82
C ALA A 65 -11.39 30.26 3.46
N ALA A 66 -10.54 29.28 3.75
CA ALA A 66 -10.95 28.10 4.52
C ALA A 66 -11.16 28.48 6.00
N THR A 67 -12.24 28.02 6.59
CA THR A 67 -12.56 28.20 8.02
C THR A 67 -12.58 26.87 8.73
N THR A 68 -12.06 26.82 9.95
CA THR A 68 -12.02 25.59 10.74
C THR A 68 -13.41 25.16 11.16
N VAL A 69 -13.70 23.87 11.02
CA VAL A 69 -14.94 23.22 11.50
C VAL A 69 -14.65 22.60 12.86
N ALA A 70 -15.20 23.16 13.92
CA ALA A 70 -14.95 22.69 15.27
C ALA A 70 -15.49 21.27 15.54
N SER A 71 -16.61 20.90 14.90
CA SER A 71 -17.20 19.56 14.99
C SER A 71 -17.80 19.16 13.66
N ILE A 72 -17.19 18.20 13.00
CA ILE A 72 -17.72 17.69 11.73
C ILE A 72 -19.06 16.97 11.92
N ALA A 73 -19.26 16.32 13.04
CA ALA A 73 -20.52 15.64 13.36
C ALA A 73 -21.72 16.61 13.49
N ALA A 74 -21.46 17.83 13.95
CA ALA A 74 -22.49 18.87 14.07
C ALA A 74 -22.61 19.75 12.81
N PHE A 75 -21.66 19.64 11.88
CA PHE A 75 -21.63 20.47 10.68
C PHE A 75 -22.73 20.04 9.70
N ARG A 76 -23.39 21.02 9.10
CA ARG A 76 -24.38 20.82 8.04
C ARG A 76 -23.88 21.49 6.78
N ALA A 77 -23.41 20.67 5.85
CA ALA A 77 -22.93 21.15 4.56
C ALA A 77 -24.08 21.65 3.69
N THR A 78 -23.78 22.66 2.90
CA THR A 78 -24.68 23.18 1.87
C THR A 78 -24.14 22.87 0.47
N PRO A 79 -24.98 22.85 -0.57
CA PRO A 79 -24.49 22.62 -1.93
C PRO A 79 -23.36 23.57 -2.32
N GLY A 80 -22.26 22.98 -2.80
CA GLY A 80 -21.07 23.70 -3.20
C GLY A 80 -19.99 23.81 -2.11
N ASP A 81 -20.27 23.44 -0.87
CA ASP A 81 -19.25 23.45 0.18
C ASP A 81 -18.15 22.43 -0.15
N ARG A 82 -16.90 22.87 0.05
CA ARG A 82 -15.72 22.01 0.00
C ARG A 82 -15.22 21.81 1.42
N LEU A 83 -15.26 20.59 1.89
CA LEU A 83 -14.63 20.19 3.15
C LEU A 83 -13.23 19.63 2.88
N THR A 84 -12.28 19.98 3.70
CA THR A 84 -10.93 19.43 3.65
C THR A 84 -10.55 18.95 5.03
N TYR A 85 -10.21 17.65 5.12
CA TYR A 85 -9.59 17.06 6.30
C TYR A 85 -8.09 17.04 6.08
N THR A 86 -7.35 17.67 6.96
CA THR A 86 -5.87 17.74 6.90
C THR A 86 -5.29 17.03 8.09
N LYS A 87 -4.35 16.12 7.85
CA LYS A 87 -3.65 15.37 8.89
C LYS A 87 -2.20 15.14 8.50
N THR A 88 -1.33 15.10 9.49
CA THR A 88 0.07 14.70 9.31
C THR A 88 0.20 13.20 9.55
N VAL A 89 0.78 12.50 8.58
CA VAL A 89 1.21 11.10 8.70
C VAL A 89 2.72 11.02 8.57
N LYS A 90 3.31 9.95 9.08
CA LYS A 90 4.74 9.71 8.97
C LYS A 90 4.98 8.56 8.00
N ILE A 91 5.74 8.81 6.94
CA ILE A 91 6.07 7.83 5.91
C ILE A 91 7.55 7.50 5.97
N SER A 92 7.87 6.22 5.90
CA SER A 92 9.21 5.67 5.74
C SER A 92 9.18 4.62 4.65
N ALA A 93 10.11 4.70 3.71
CA ALA A 93 10.17 3.76 2.59
C ALA A 93 11.63 3.54 2.16
N SER A 94 11.99 2.30 1.83
CA SER A 94 13.29 1.94 1.30
C SER A 94 13.17 0.80 0.30
N GLY A 95 13.96 0.87 -0.76
CA GLY A 95 13.99 -0.11 -1.84
C GLY A 95 14.27 0.59 -3.16
N ASP A 96 15.31 0.16 -3.88
CA ASP A 96 15.81 0.85 -5.07
C ASP A 96 14.76 1.00 -6.18
N ASN A 97 13.89 0.00 -6.32
CA ASN A 97 12.82 -0.05 -7.32
C ASN A 97 11.42 0.03 -6.68
N LEU A 98 11.33 0.48 -5.42
CA LEU A 98 10.05 0.60 -4.75
C LEU A 98 9.23 1.74 -5.37
N THR A 99 8.02 1.42 -5.76
CA THR A 99 6.98 2.40 -6.10
C THR A 99 5.71 2.01 -5.37
N ALA A 100 5.08 2.97 -4.72
CA ALA A 100 3.83 2.76 -4.01
C ALA A 100 2.85 3.90 -4.29
N VAL A 101 1.57 3.62 -4.13
CA VAL A 101 0.50 4.61 -4.28
C VAL A 101 -0.15 4.84 -2.91
N LEU A 102 -0.26 6.10 -2.55
CA LEU A 102 -1.02 6.55 -1.39
C LEU A 102 -2.44 6.89 -1.85
N SER A 103 -3.43 6.26 -1.28
CA SER A 103 -4.83 6.42 -1.67
C SER A 103 -5.74 6.53 -0.45
N LEU A 104 -6.95 7.03 -0.67
CA LEU A 104 -8.00 6.97 0.33
C LEU A 104 -8.48 5.53 0.47
N GLY A 105 -8.52 5.02 1.70
CA GLY A 105 -8.89 3.64 1.98
C GLY A 105 -10.34 3.34 1.57
N ALA A 106 -10.58 2.11 1.12
CA ALA A 106 -11.91 1.63 0.82
C ALA A 106 -12.78 1.68 2.10
N GLY A 107 -13.99 2.22 1.98
CA GLY A 107 -14.87 2.38 3.14
C GLY A 107 -14.63 3.64 3.97
N SER A 108 -13.73 4.52 3.56
CA SER A 108 -13.50 5.82 4.23
C SER A 108 -14.74 6.73 4.24
N ILE A 109 -15.60 6.60 3.26
CA ILE A 109 -16.85 7.36 3.15
C ILE A 109 -17.99 6.35 2.98
N THR A 110 -18.83 6.20 3.98
CA THR A 110 -19.94 5.24 3.95
C THR A 110 -21.27 5.93 4.30
N PRO A 111 -22.41 5.41 3.85
CA PRO A 111 -23.69 5.93 4.31
C PRO A 111 -23.81 5.70 5.82
N ALA A 112 -24.34 6.68 6.55
CA ALA A 112 -24.59 6.53 7.98
C ALA A 112 -25.60 5.41 8.26
N THR A 113 -26.61 5.31 7.40
CA THR A 113 -27.62 4.23 7.43
C THR A 113 -27.75 3.65 6.01
N PRO A 114 -27.22 2.44 5.75
CA PRO A 114 -27.21 1.85 4.41
C PRO A 114 -28.60 1.67 3.77
N SER A 115 -29.65 1.53 4.57
CA SER A 115 -31.05 1.44 4.07
C SER A 115 -31.67 2.80 3.75
N ASN A 116 -31.03 3.91 4.09
CA ASN A 116 -31.50 5.25 3.78
C ASN A 116 -31.01 5.66 2.38
N ALA A 117 -31.94 5.94 1.48
CA ALA A 117 -31.61 6.28 0.09
C ALA A 117 -30.80 7.59 -0.04
N ALA A 118 -31.07 8.58 0.82
CA ALA A 118 -30.34 9.85 0.79
C ALA A 118 -28.89 9.70 1.30
N ASP A 119 -28.68 8.89 2.34
CA ASP A 119 -27.35 8.58 2.85
C ASP A 119 -26.51 7.83 1.80
N THR A 120 -27.13 6.86 1.13
CA THR A 120 -26.48 6.08 0.06
C THR A 120 -26.16 6.97 -1.15
N ALA A 121 -27.09 7.83 -1.57
CA ALA A 121 -26.85 8.75 -2.68
C ALA A 121 -25.72 9.73 -2.38
N LEU A 122 -25.70 10.32 -1.16
CA LEU A 122 -24.64 11.22 -0.72
C LEU A 122 -23.30 10.51 -0.64
N SER A 123 -23.23 9.36 0.01
CA SER A 123 -22.02 8.57 0.13
C SER A 123 -21.44 8.23 -1.26
N THR A 124 -22.25 7.75 -2.18
CA THR A 124 -21.83 7.42 -3.56
C THR A 124 -21.29 8.65 -4.29
N TYR A 125 -21.93 9.80 -4.14
CA TYR A 125 -21.46 11.04 -4.76
C TYR A 125 -20.10 11.46 -4.17
N LEU A 126 -19.96 11.46 -2.85
CA LEU A 126 -18.73 11.90 -2.17
C LEU A 126 -17.57 10.96 -2.43
N GLN A 127 -17.77 9.64 -2.47
CA GLN A 127 -16.73 8.67 -2.86
C GLN A 127 -16.19 8.96 -4.26
N LYS A 128 -17.07 9.29 -5.21
CA LYS A 128 -16.70 9.58 -6.59
C LYS A 128 -15.93 10.90 -6.74
N THR A 129 -16.17 11.86 -5.86
CA THR A 129 -15.59 13.21 -5.94
C THR A 129 -14.52 13.49 -4.90
N ALA A 130 -14.30 12.57 -3.95
CA ALA A 130 -13.24 12.69 -2.96
C ALA A 130 -11.86 12.64 -3.63
N ALA A 131 -10.99 13.53 -3.21
CA ALA A 131 -9.62 13.59 -3.67
C ALA A 131 -8.66 13.62 -2.48
N ILE A 132 -7.48 13.05 -2.67
CA ILE A 132 -6.39 13.06 -1.68
C ILE A 132 -5.19 13.76 -2.29
N THR A 133 -4.47 14.53 -1.49
CA THR A 133 -3.20 15.13 -1.88
C THR A 133 -2.16 14.95 -0.77
N ALA A 134 -0.92 14.76 -1.16
CA ALA A 134 0.21 14.73 -0.23
C ALA A 134 1.47 15.25 -0.94
N ASN A 135 2.37 15.84 -0.19
CA ASN A 135 3.65 16.33 -0.69
C ASN A 135 4.77 16.03 0.30
N GLY A 136 5.91 15.62 -0.23
CA GLY A 136 7.11 15.32 0.55
C GLY A 136 8.26 14.88 -0.34
N THR A 137 9.43 14.66 0.22
CA THR A 137 10.58 14.13 -0.53
C THR A 137 10.27 12.72 -1.02
N GLY A 138 10.41 12.47 -2.33
CA GLY A 138 10.05 11.19 -2.95
C GLY A 138 8.54 10.92 -3.01
N ILE A 139 7.71 11.94 -2.79
CA ILE A 139 6.25 11.86 -2.85
C ILE A 139 5.75 12.91 -3.83
N THR A 140 5.05 12.48 -4.86
CA THR A 140 4.53 13.35 -5.91
C THR A 140 3.05 13.12 -6.12
N THR A 141 2.30 14.19 -6.38
CA THR A 141 0.89 14.11 -6.77
C THR A 141 0.75 14.51 -8.23
N THR A 142 0.28 13.58 -9.06
CA THR A 142 0.04 13.81 -10.49
C THR A 142 -1.32 13.24 -10.89
N GLY A 143 -2.18 14.08 -11.45
CA GLY A 143 -3.50 13.65 -11.91
C GLY A 143 -4.39 13.04 -10.83
N GLY A 144 -4.21 13.44 -9.57
CA GLY A 144 -4.95 12.88 -8.42
C GLY A 144 -4.37 11.58 -7.85
N THR A 145 -3.28 11.07 -8.43
CA THR A 145 -2.54 9.92 -7.91
C THR A 145 -1.33 10.40 -7.12
N ILE A 146 -1.16 9.89 -5.91
CA ILE A 146 -0.01 10.18 -5.07
C ILE A 146 0.94 9.00 -5.16
N THR A 147 2.11 9.24 -5.73
CA THR A 147 3.17 8.23 -5.89
C THR A 147 4.26 8.46 -4.85
N VAL A 148 4.65 7.38 -4.18
CA VAL A 148 5.77 7.31 -3.26
C VAL A 148 6.87 6.51 -3.93
N ALA A 149 7.98 7.17 -4.28
CA ALA A 149 9.13 6.57 -4.95
C ALA A 149 10.42 7.01 -4.23
N PRO A 150 10.92 6.19 -3.27
CA PRO A 150 12.06 6.56 -2.43
C PRO A 150 13.38 6.63 -3.18
N GLY A 151 13.52 5.89 -4.29
CA GLY A 151 14.80 5.73 -4.96
C GLY A 151 15.86 5.04 -4.07
N ALA A 152 17.10 4.98 -4.54
CA ALA A 152 18.21 4.32 -3.83
C ALA A 152 18.53 4.93 -2.45
N ALA A 153 18.25 6.22 -2.25
CA ALA A 153 18.47 6.89 -0.96
C ALA A 153 17.42 6.52 0.10
N GLY A 154 16.29 5.99 -0.31
CA GLY A 154 15.14 5.74 0.57
C GLY A 154 14.44 7.04 1.03
N ILE A 155 13.30 6.88 1.67
CA ILE A 155 12.63 7.94 2.43
C ILE A 155 12.84 7.63 3.90
N VAL A 156 13.73 8.38 4.53
CA VAL A 156 13.85 8.37 6.00
C VAL A 156 12.53 8.91 6.56
N ALA A 157 12.07 8.32 7.65
CA ALA A 157 10.78 8.65 8.28
C ALA A 157 10.53 10.17 8.34
N GLN A 158 9.66 10.68 7.47
CA GLN A 158 9.31 12.09 7.37
C GLN A 158 7.83 12.33 7.64
N ASN A 159 7.53 13.51 8.16
CA ASN A 159 6.15 13.95 8.31
C ASN A 159 5.62 14.44 6.96
N VAL A 160 4.47 13.93 6.58
CA VAL A 160 3.77 14.25 5.33
C VAL A 160 2.38 14.74 5.66
N THR A 161 2.05 15.92 5.19
CA THR A 161 0.69 16.44 5.33
C THR A 161 -0.19 15.83 4.24
N VAL A 162 -1.20 15.11 4.66
CA VAL A 162 -2.24 14.53 3.79
C VAL A 162 -3.50 15.36 3.91
N ALA A 163 -4.07 15.75 2.77
CA ALA A 163 -5.36 16.44 2.73
C ALA A 163 -6.37 15.62 1.94
N VAL A 164 -7.50 15.33 2.55
CA VAL A 164 -8.64 14.67 1.93
C VAL A 164 -9.71 15.71 1.65
N VAL A 165 -10.04 15.94 0.39
CA VAL A 165 -11.01 16.92 -0.07
C VAL A 165 -12.31 16.23 -0.41
N VAL A 166 -13.42 16.74 0.12
CA VAL A 166 -14.77 16.25 -0.11
C VAL A 166 -15.64 17.43 -0.59
N ASN A 167 -16.21 17.33 -1.78
CA ASN A 167 -17.05 18.37 -2.36
C ASN A 167 -18.51 17.95 -2.29
N PHE A 168 -19.36 18.83 -1.74
CA PHE A 168 -20.81 18.61 -1.75
C PHE A 168 -21.43 18.97 -3.09
N PRO A 169 -22.49 18.26 -3.51
CA PRO A 169 -23.10 18.49 -4.81
C PRO A 169 -23.52 19.93 -5.01
N LYS A 170 -23.10 20.52 -6.13
CA LYS A 170 -23.56 21.82 -6.60
C LYS A 170 -23.56 21.80 -8.12
N ASP A 171 -24.64 22.35 -8.70
CA ASP A 171 -24.83 22.41 -10.16
C ASP A 171 -24.73 21.00 -10.82
N ALA A 172 -24.85 19.96 -9.99
CA ALA A 172 -25.11 18.62 -10.47
C ALA A 172 -26.50 18.56 -11.08
N ALA A 173 -26.83 17.52 -11.82
CA ALA A 173 -28.20 17.33 -12.27
C ALA A 173 -29.15 17.46 -11.06
N ALA A 174 -30.25 18.21 -11.19
CA ALA A 174 -31.15 18.50 -10.09
C ALA A 174 -31.62 17.26 -9.30
N SER A 175 -31.63 16.09 -9.96
CA SER A 175 -31.86 14.79 -9.34
C SER A 175 -30.81 14.41 -8.31
N THR A 176 -29.52 14.71 -8.55
CA THR A 176 -28.43 14.37 -7.63
C THR A 176 -28.51 15.20 -6.35
N GLU A 177 -28.69 16.51 -6.49
CA GLU A 177 -28.78 17.40 -5.32
C GLU A 177 -30.01 17.07 -4.46
N ASN A 178 -31.15 16.81 -5.10
CA ASN A 178 -32.36 16.42 -4.39
C ASN A 178 -32.26 15.05 -3.74
N ALA A 179 -31.60 14.07 -4.38
CA ALA A 179 -31.42 12.73 -3.84
C ALA A 179 -30.50 12.70 -2.60
N THR A 180 -29.58 13.65 -2.50
CA THR A 180 -28.65 13.74 -1.35
C THR A 180 -29.16 14.58 -0.18
N LYS A 181 -30.35 15.18 -0.33
CA LYS A 181 -30.94 16.06 0.68
C LYS A 181 -31.20 15.32 1.99
N ASN A 182 -30.75 15.89 3.10
CA ASN A 182 -30.77 15.29 4.44
C ASN A 182 -29.95 14.00 4.58
N GLY A 183 -29.17 13.63 3.57
CA GLY A 183 -28.28 12.49 3.65
C GLY A 183 -27.17 12.72 4.68
N VAL A 184 -26.79 11.65 5.36
CA VAL A 184 -25.71 11.62 6.35
C VAL A 184 -24.69 10.58 5.93
N VAL A 185 -23.41 10.94 6.01
CA VAL A 185 -22.29 10.01 5.76
C VAL A 185 -21.48 9.80 7.02
N ASN A 186 -20.96 8.62 7.14
CA ASN A 186 -20.01 8.26 8.18
C ASN A 186 -18.59 8.40 7.62
N LEU A 187 -17.77 9.21 8.28
CA LEU A 187 -16.36 9.47 7.98
C LEU A 187 -15.42 8.91 9.06
N SER A 188 -15.94 8.14 10.04
CA SER A 188 -15.12 7.58 11.12
C SER A 188 -14.11 6.53 10.64
N GLY A 189 -14.36 5.93 9.48
CA GLY A 189 -13.47 4.99 8.81
C GLY A 189 -12.46 5.65 7.87
N LEU A 190 -12.24 6.97 7.96
CA LEU A 190 -11.32 7.67 7.08
C LEU A 190 -9.90 7.15 7.27
N THR A 191 -9.37 6.44 6.28
CA THR A 191 -8.03 5.86 6.28
C THR A 191 -7.26 6.26 5.03
N VAL A 192 -5.94 6.21 5.14
CA VAL A 192 -5.03 6.39 4.03
C VAL A 192 -4.22 5.12 3.89
N ASP A 193 -4.32 4.49 2.74
CA ASP A 193 -3.66 3.24 2.42
C ASP A 193 -2.44 3.50 1.54
N LEU A 194 -1.33 2.86 1.87
CA LEU A 194 -0.09 2.93 1.12
C LEU A 194 0.21 1.53 0.56
N ASN A 195 0.02 1.38 -0.75
CA ASN A 195 0.12 0.11 -1.44
C ASN A 195 1.26 0.12 -2.46
N GLN A 196 2.16 -0.86 -2.37
CA GLN A 196 3.18 -1.06 -3.39
C GLN A 196 2.53 -1.42 -4.73
N THR A 197 3.05 -0.82 -5.79
CA THR A 197 2.70 -1.15 -7.18
C THR A 197 3.87 -1.87 -7.85
N LEU A 198 3.56 -2.90 -8.61
CA LEU A 198 4.53 -3.67 -9.40
C LEU A 198 4.59 -3.10 -10.83
#